data_5a0b42a345eac2121bb95a8073428073
#
_entry.id   5a0b42a345eac2121bb95a8073428073
#
_cell.length_a   1.000
_cell.length_b   1.000
_cell.length_c   1.000
_cell.angle_alpha   90.00
_cell.angle_beta   90.00
_cell.angle_gamma   90.00
#
_symmetry.space_group_name_H-M   'P 1'
#
loop_
_entity.id
_entity.type
_entity.pdbx_description
1 polymer ?
#
loop_
_entity_poly.entity_id
_entity_poly.type
_entity_poly.pdbx_seq_one_letter_code
_entity_poly.pdbx_strand_id
1 'polypeptide(L)'
;MEQDLREAVLRESLPQDAEQLKGLWCDVFGDPPELVDAFLSLLAGMGCGCVAEHDGRILGAAYLIHGFTLLQPGKAPLRCGYLYAVAVRPEARGRGLGAAVSHWAAELCRFHGAELICTLPAEESLYRWYGEILSLTHTSTRKVFSRDALPAGVQPLEASEYLRRREALLCGIPHVLPNEAVMDFEAALCRISGGGLYALDDMIFFAYPDKGRWVIPELLPLSAAGRIPGLNTEVLPYLCADRPLPEGLVWNLTFD
;
A
#
# COMPACT_ATOMS: atom_id res chain seq x y z
N MET A 1 -23.45 -26.39 -13.81
CA MET A 1 -22.41 -26.28 -14.85
C MET A 1 -21.17 -25.79 -14.15
N GLU A 2 -20.29 -26.69 -13.76
CA GLU A 2 -18.97 -26.37 -13.20
C GLU A 2 -18.12 -25.83 -14.36
N GLN A 3 -17.98 -24.51 -14.47
CA GLN A 3 -17.05 -23.92 -15.42
C GLN A 3 -15.63 -24.31 -15.01
N ASP A 4 -14.89 -24.90 -15.94
CA ASP A 4 -13.47 -25.23 -15.72
C ASP A 4 -12.64 -23.94 -15.71
N LEU A 5 -12.53 -23.30 -14.54
CA LEU A 5 -11.76 -22.06 -14.34
C LEU A 5 -10.23 -22.28 -14.41
N ARG A 6 -9.76 -23.47 -14.80
CA ARG A 6 -8.34 -23.75 -15.03
C ARG A 6 -7.78 -23.09 -16.29
N GLU A 7 -8.66 -22.48 -17.11
CA GLU A 7 -8.31 -21.80 -18.35
C GLU A 7 -8.33 -20.25 -18.21
N ALA A 8 -8.28 -19.71 -16.99
CA ALA A 8 -8.17 -18.27 -16.84
C ALA A 8 -6.85 -17.77 -17.41
N VAL A 9 -6.91 -16.77 -18.29
CA VAL A 9 -5.75 -16.11 -18.86
C VAL A 9 -5.25 -15.05 -17.88
N LEU A 10 -3.96 -15.10 -17.56
CA LEU A 10 -3.29 -14.08 -16.78
C LEU A 10 -2.71 -13.03 -17.73
N ARG A 11 -3.04 -11.76 -17.50
CA ARG A 11 -2.55 -10.65 -18.32
C ARG A 11 -2.49 -9.35 -17.52
N GLU A 12 -1.81 -8.35 -18.06
CA GLU A 12 -1.94 -6.99 -17.51
C GLU A 12 -3.36 -6.46 -17.70
N SER A 13 -3.78 -5.61 -16.77
CA SER A 13 -5.05 -4.90 -16.90
C SER A 13 -4.97 -3.85 -18.00
N LEU A 14 -6.08 -3.63 -18.66
CA LEU A 14 -6.23 -2.63 -19.72
C LEU A 14 -7.24 -1.55 -19.27
N PRO A 15 -7.22 -0.35 -19.87
CA PRO A 15 -8.16 0.71 -19.52
C PRO A 15 -9.64 0.28 -19.56
N GLN A 16 -10.00 -0.60 -20.50
CA GLN A 16 -11.37 -1.13 -20.60
C GLN A 16 -11.80 -2.05 -19.46
N ASP A 17 -10.85 -2.52 -18.64
CA ASP A 17 -11.14 -3.38 -17.49
C ASP A 17 -11.63 -2.59 -16.27
N ALA A 18 -11.52 -1.26 -16.29
CA ALA A 18 -11.72 -0.38 -15.12
C ALA A 18 -13.05 -0.66 -14.39
N GLU A 19 -14.16 -0.79 -15.11
CA GLU A 19 -15.47 -1.06 -14.50
C GLU A 19 -15.54 -2.44 -13.82
N GLN A 20 -14.96 -3.46 -14.43
CA GLN A 20 -14.90 -4.80 -13.83
C GLN A 20 -13.97 -4.85 -12.62
N LEU A 21 -12.83 -4.14 -12.68
CA LEU A 21 -11.88 -4.02 -11.58
C LEU A 21 -12.49 -3.26 -10.41
N LYS A 22 -13.18 -2.16 -10.67
CA LYS A 22 -13.91 -1.39 -9.66
C LYS A 22 -14.98 -2.25 -8.98
N GLY A 23 -15.81 -2.95 -9.76
CA GLY A 23 -16.80 -3.86 -9.20
C GLY A 23 -16.19 -4.97 -8.35
N LEU A 24 -15.11 -5.62 -8.83
CA LEU A 24 -14.39 -6.65 -8.06
C LEU A 24 -13.82 -6.10 -6.74
N TRP A 25 -13.23 -4.91 -6.79
CA TRP A 25 -12.64 -4.26 -5.61
C TRP A 25 -13.70 -3.92 -4.56
N CYS A 26 -14.77 -3.21 -4.96
CA CYS A 26 -15.86 -2.85 -4.05
C CYS A 26 -16.53 -4.10 -3.44
N ASP A 27 -16.73 -5.17 -4.23
CA ASP A 27 -17.31 -6.43 -3.76
C ASP A 27 -16.44 -7.16 -2.72
N VAL A 28 -15.10 -7.07 -2.85
CA VAL A 28 -14.17 -7.81 -2.00
C VAL A 28 -13.74 -7.03 -0.77
N PHE A 29 -13.45 -5.74 -0.92
CA PHE A 29 -12.89 -4.91 0.15
C PHE A 29 -13.92 -3.98 0.80
N GLY A 30 -15.03 -3.68 0.11
CA GLY A 30 -16.05 -2.77 0.61
C GLY A 30 -15.67 -1.29 0.56
N ASP A 31 -14.60 -0.95 -0.12
CA ASP A 31 -14.15 0.43 -0.26
C ASP A 31 -15.12 1.26 -1.10
N PRO A 32 -15.20 2.57 -0.83
CA PRO A 32 -16.07 3.45 -1.61
C PRO A 32 -15.58 3.58 -3.06
N PRO A 33 -16.50 3.64 -4.03
CA PRO A 33 -16.17 3.75 -5.45
C PRO A 33 -15.20 4.87 -5.79
N GLU A 34 -15.28 6.00 -5.08
CA GLU A 34 -14.41 7.17 -5.28
C GLU A 34 -12.94 6.86 -4.99
N LEU A 35 -12.68 5.99 -4.00
CA LEU A 35 -11.32 5.54 -3.69
C LEU A 35 -10.77 4.71 -4.84
N VAL A 36 -11.57 3.78 -5.36
CA VAL A 36 -11.14 2.90 -6.46
C VAL A 36 -10.91 3.71 -7.74
N ASP A 37 -11.78 4.69 -8.03
CA ASP A 37 -11.60 5.59 -9.16
C ASP A 37 -10.30 6.41 -9.03
N ALA A 38 -10.02 6.96 -7.85
CA ALA A 38 -8.77 7.67 -7.57
C ALA A 38 -7.56 6.75 -7.78
N PHE A 39 -7.60 5.52 -7.26
CA PHE A 39 -6.54 4.53 -7.45
C PHE A 39 -6.30 4.21 -8.92
N LEU A 40 -7.35 3.81 -9.65
CA LEU A 40 -7.23 3.43 -11.06
C LEU A 40 -6.76 4.58 -11.96
N SER A 41 -7.15 5.82 -11.63
CA SER A 41 -6.70 7.00 -12.39
C SER A 41 -5.19 7.28 -12.25
N LEU A 42 -4.59 6.93 -11.11
CA LEU A 42 -3.17 7.14 -10.82
C LEU A 42 -2.32 5.89 -11.06
N LEU A 43 -2.96 4.72 -11.30
CA LEU A 43 -2.29 3.43 -11.36
C LEU A 43 -1.11 3.42 -12.35
N ALA A 44 -1.28 3.99 -13.55
CA ALA A 44 -0.23 4.02 -14.57
C ALA A 44 1.05 4.77 -14.12
N GLY A 45 0.92 5.72 -13.20
CA GLY A 45 2.06 6.43 -12.58
C GLY A 45 2.66 5.70 -11.38
N MET A 46 1.90 4.81 -10.75
CA MET A 46 2.34 4.04 -9.58
C MET A 46 2.83 2.64 -9.93
N GLY A 47 2.20 2.01 -10.93
CA GLY A 47 2.41 0.60 -11.22
C GLY A 47 1.49 0.08 -12.33
N CYS A 48 1.09 -1.18 -12.23
CA CYS A 48 0.14 -1.81 -13.16
C CYS A 48 -0.78 -2.78 -12.43
N GLY A 49 -1.88 -3.13 -13.07
CA GLY A 49 -2.79 -4.18 -12.61
C GLY A 49 -2.54 -5.49 -13.32
N CYS A 50 -2.76 -6.58 -12.63
CA CYS A 50 -2.73 -7.95 -13.14
C CYS A 50 -4.11 -8.56 -12.98
N VAL A 51 -4.63 -9.22 -14.01
CA VAL A 51 -5.95 -9.84 -13.99
C VAL A 51 -5.90 -11.31 -14.38
N ALA A 52 -6.80 -12.09 -13.78
CA ALA A 52 -7.17 -13.42 -14.23
C ALA A 52 -8.53 -13.32 -14.93
N GLU A 53 -8.53 -13.49 -16.24
CA GLU A 53 -9.71 -13.39 -17.09
C GLU A 53 -10.16 -14.75 -17.60
N HIS A 54 -11.45 -14.98 -17.64
CA HIS A 54 -12.08 -16.13 -18.29
C HIS A 54 -13.36 -15.68 -19.00
N ASP A 55 -13.44 -15.97 -20.31
CA ASP A 55 -14.56 -15.61 -21.19
C ASP A 55 -14.98 -14.12 -21.09
N GLY A 56 -14.00 -13.20 -21.10
CA GLY A 56 -14.24 -11.75 -21.01
C GLY A 56 -14.61 -11.26 -19.61
N ARG A 57 -14.60 -12.14 -18.61
CA ARG A 57 -14.89 -11.77 -17.21
C ARG A 57 -13.65 -11.83 -16.35
N ILE A 58 -13.38 -10.77 -15.61
CA ILE A 58 -12.30 -10.73 -14.62
C ILE A 58 -12.77 -11.45 -13.36
N LEU A 59 -12.05 -12.52 -13.02
CA LEU A 59 -12.29 -13.38 -11.86
C LEU A 59 -11.39 -13.06 -10.68
N GLY A 60 -10.21 -12.51 -10.94
CA GLY A 60 -9.26 -12.09 -9.92
C GLY A 60 -8.38 -10.96 -10.43
N ALA A 61 -7.83 -10.18 -9.51
CA ALA A 61 -6.92 -9.11 -9.79
C ALA A 61 -5.88 -8.97 -8.66
N ALA A 62 -4.73 -8.42 -9.01
CA ALA A 62 -3.71 -7.94 -8.09
C ALA A 62 -3.07 -6.69 -8.68
N TYR A 63 -2.64 -5.77 -7.84
CA TYR A 63 -1.98 -4.57 -8.31
C TYR A 63 -0.53 -4.58 -7.86
N LEU A 64 0.29 -4.04 -8.72
CA LEU A 64 1.71 -4.00 -8.59
C LEU A 64 2.17 -2.56 -8.52
N ILE A 65 2.57 -2.12 -7.37
CA ILE A 65 3.06 -0.77 -7.16
C ILE A 65 4.59 -0.81 -7.16
N HIS A 66 5.20 -0.22 -8.18
CA HIS A 66 6.66 -0.12 -8.34
C HIS A 66 7.17 1.33 -8.20
N GLY A 67 6.32 2.24 -7.75
CA GLY A 67 6.65 3.63 -7.46
C GLY A 67 7.40 3.84 -6.15
N PHE A 68 7.99 2.79 -5.56
CA PHE A 68 8.74 2.84 -4.30
C PHE A 68 10.23 2.54 -4.50
N THR A 69 11.08 3.31 -3.80
CA THR A 69 12.53 3.08 -3.76
C THR A 69 13.01 3.04 -2.31
N LEU A 70 13.60 1.94 -1.89
CA LEU A 70 14.22 1.82 -0.57
C LEU A 70 15.58 2.52 -0.57
N LEU A 71 15.72 3.52 0.26
CA LEU A 71 16.96 4.27 0.51
C LEU A 71 17.58 3.82 1.84
N GLN A 72 18.87 3.48 1.80
CA GLN A 72 19.64 3.09 2.97
C GLN A 72 20.98 3.82 2.99
N PRO A 73 21.40 4.40 4.12
CA PRO A 73 22.68 5.06 4.21
C PRO A 73 23.84 4.15 3.78
N GLY A 74 24.65 4.63 2.85
CA GLY A 74 25.84 3.89 2.38
C GLY A 74 25.55 2.69 1.45
N LYS A 75 24.30 2.49 1.01
CA LYS A 75 23.94 1.45 0.05
C LYS A 75 23.32 2.05 -1.21
N ALA A 76 23.36 1.29 -2.30
CA ALA A 76 22.62 1.65 -3.50
C ALA A 76 21.11 1.61 -3.25
N PRO A 77 20.33 2.53 -3.86
CA PRO A 77 18.87 2.47 -3.81
C PRO A 77 18.35 1.14 -4.37
N LEU A 78 17.32 0.57 -3.75
CA LEU A 78 16.64 -0.64 -4.23
C LEU A 78 15.22 -0.30 -4.71
N ARG A 79 14.87 -0.74 -5.90
CA ARG A 79 13.50 -0.66 -6.39
C ARG A 79 12.63 -1.67 -5.66
N CYS A 80 11.49 -1.20 -5.14
CA CYS A 80 10.54 -2.04 -4.42
C CYS A 80 9.31 -2.29 -5.27
N GLY A 81 8.83 -3.53 -5.23
CA GLY A 81 7.54 -3.93 -5.73
C GLY A 81 6.59 -4.22 -4.57
N TYR A 82 5.52 -3.45 -4.47
CA TYR A 82 4.50 -3.64 -3.46
C TYR A 82 3.27 -4.28 -4.10
N LEU A 83 2.98 -5.52 -3.72
CA LEU A 83 1.78 -6.24 -4.14
C LEU A 83 0.60 -5.73 -3.30
N TYR A 84 -0.42 -5.20 -3.97
CA TYR A 84 -1.53 -4.52 -3.34
C TYR A 84 -2.88 -5.04 -3.84
N ALA A 85 -3.89 -5.02 -2.97
CA ALA A 85 -5.29 -5.32 -3.24
C ALA A 85 -5.51 -6.59 -4.08
N VAL A 86 -4.98 -7.73 -3.60
CA VAL A 86 -5.23 -9.04 -4.24
C VAL A 86 -6.67 -9.47 -3.99
N ALA A 87 -7.47 -9.56 -5.04
CA ALA A 87 -8.89 -9.88 -5.01
C ALA A 87 -9.23 -11.08 -5.88
N VAL A 88 -10.14 -11.93 -5.41
CA VAL A 88 -10.74 -13.02 -6.22
C VAL A 88 -12.23 -13.06 -5.93
N ARG A 89 -13.04 -13.12 -7.01
CA ARG A 89 -14.51 -13.25 -6.89
C ARG A 89 -14.87 -14.46 -6.01
N PRO A 90 -15.86 -14.35 -5.11
CA PRO A 90 -16.22 -15.42 -4.18
C PRO A 90 -16.42 -16.79 -4.87
N GLU A 91 -17.11 -16.81 -6.02
CA GLU A 91 -17.39 -18.04 -6.77
C GLU A 91 -16.17 -18.67 -7.46
N ALA A 92 -15.07 -17.91 -7.56
CA ALA A 92 -13.80 -18.38 -8.14
C ALA A 92 -12.73 -18.74 -7.08
N ARG A 93 -13.01 -18.54 -5.80
CA ARG A 93 -12.09 -18.87 -4.69
C ARG A 93 -11.87 -20.38 -4.56
N GLY A 94 -10.80 -20.76 -3.85
CA GLY A 94 -10.45 -22.16 -3.60
C GLY A 94 -9.86 -22.91 -4.81
N ARG A 95 -9.63 -22.22 -5.93
CA ARG A 95 -9.13 -22.80 -7.20
C ARG A 95 -7.72 -22.35 -7.58
N GLY A 96 -7.01 -21.71 -6.66
CA GLY A 96 -5.62 -21.26 -6.86
C GLY A 96 -5.46 -19.92 -7.60
N LEU A 97 -6.55 -19.24 -8.02
CA LEU A 97 -6.46 -18.00 -8.79
C LEU A 97 -5.76 -16.87 -8.03
N GLY A 98 -5.97 -16.74 -6.72
CA GLY A 98 -5.27 -15.76 -5.90
C GLY A 98 -3.76 -15.96 -5.92
N ALA A 99 -3.29 -17.20 -5.79
CA ALA A 99 -1.88 -17.53 -5.90
C ALA A 99 -1.35 -17.25 -7.32
N ALA A 100 -2.09 -17.69 -8.35
CA ALA A 100 -1.68 -17.50 -9.74
C ALA A 100 -1.50 -16.01 -10.11
N VAL A 101 -2.48 -15.15 -9.77
CA VAL A 101 -2.40 -13.71 -10.06
C VAL A 101 -1.31 -13.03 -9.23
N SER A 102 -1.08 -13.48 -7.97
CA SER A 102 -0.01 -12.96 -7.13
C SER A 102 1.38 -13.34 -7.63
N HIS A 103 1.57 -14.59 -8.08
CA HIS A 103 2.81 -15.02 -8.71
C HIS A 103 3.12 -14.21 -9.96
N TRP A 104 2.14 -14.12 -10.84
CA TRP A 104 2.32 -13.38 -12.10
C TRP A 104 2.62 -11.90 -11.84
N ALA A 105 1.94 -11.27 -10.88
CA ALA A 105 2.22 -9.92 -10.46
C ALA A 105 3.65 -9.77 -9.93
N ALA A 106 4.13 -10.67 -9.09
CA ALA A 106 5.49 -10.63 -8.56
C ALA A 106 6.55 -10.80 -9.66
N GLU A 107 6.32 -11.67 -10.64
CA GLU A 107 7.20 -11.85 -11.80
C GLU A 107 7.23 -10.59 -12.66
N LEU A 108 6.08 -10.01 -12.94
CA LEU A 108 5.99 -8.75 -13.67
C LEU A 108 6.73 -7.62 -12.95
N CYS A 109 6.64 -7.57 -11.60
CA CYS A 109 7.40 -6.63 -10.79
C CYS A 109 8.90 -6.75 -11.01
N ARG A 110 9.40 -7.98 -10.98
CA ARG A 110 10.82 -8.24 -11.22
C ARG A 110 11.22 -7.87 -12.65
N PHE A 111 10.35 -8.14 -13.61
CA PHE A 111 10.55 -7.72 -15.01
C PHE A 111 10.67 -6.19 -15.12
N HIS A 112 9.88 -5.44 -14.35
CA HIS A 112 9.99 -3.98 -14.23
C HIS A 112 11.16 -3.51 -13.35
N GLY A 113 12.00 -4.43 -12.90
CA GLY A 113 13.26 -4.15 -12.20
C GLY A 113 13.12 -4.03 -10.68
N ALA A 114 12.04 -4.53 -10.09
CA ALA A 114 11.96 -4.61 -8.64
C ALA A 114 12.95 -5.62 -8.08
N GLU A 115 13.69 -5.20 -7.07
CA GLU A 115 14.72 -5.99 -6.39
C GLU A 115 14.23 -6.52 -5.04
N LEU A 116 13.17 -5.91 -4.51
CA LEU A 116 12.48 -6.32 -3.29
C LEU A 116 10.98 -6.41 -3.60
N ILE A 117 10.36 -7.53 -3.23
CA ILE A 117 8.90 -7.71 -3.31
C ILE A 117 8.36 -7.77 -1.88
N CYS A 118 7.29 -7.06 -1.64
CA CYS A 118 6.60 -7.06 -0.35
C CYS A 118 5.09 -6.88 -0.52
N THR A 119 4.37 -7.13 0.55
CA THR A 119 2.94 -6.81 0.69
C THR A 119 2.60 -6.50 2.15
N LEU A 120 1.48 -5.85 2.39
CA LEU A 120 0.87 -5.72 3.69
C LEU A 120 -0.34 -6.67 3.77
N PRO A 121 -0.22 -7.80 4.50
CA PRO A 121 -1.34 -8.71 4.69
C PRO A 121 -2.44 -8.07 5.53
N ALA A 122 -3.69 -8.16 5.09
CA ALA A 122 -4.84 -7.60 5.80
C ALA A 122 -5.19 -8.35 7.10
N GLU A 123 -4.74 -9.60 7.23
CA GLU A 123 -4.98 -10.44 8.42
C GLU A 123 -3.81 -11.42 8.66
N GLU A 124 -3.72 -11.95 9.88
CA GLU A 124 -2.61 -12.78 10.32
C GLU A 124 -2.42 -14.05 9.46
N SER A 125 -3.51 -14.67 9.03
CA SER A 125 -3.47 -15.88 8.19
C SER A 125 -2.75 -15.66 6.85
N LEU A 126 -2.80 -14.44 6.31
CA LEU A 126 -2.21 -14.10 5.03
C LEU A 126 -0.68 -13.97 5.09
N TYR A 127 -0.07 -13.69 6.25
CA TYR A 127 1.41 -13.73 6.37
C TYR A 127 1.95 -15.11 6.04
N ARG A 128 1.32 -16.15 6.57
CA ARG A 128 1.69 -17.52 6.24
C ARG A 128 1.45 -17.82 4.76
N TRP A 129 0.29 -17.43 4.24
CA TRP A 129 -0.07 -17.68 2.85
C TRP A 129 0.91 -17.01 1.86
N TYR A 130 1.24 -15.73 2.05
CA TYR A 130 2.25 -15.05 1.22
C TYR A 130 3.65 -15.65 1.40
N GLY A 131 4.00 -16.11 2.60
CA GLY A 131 5.22 -16.86 2.84
C GLY A 131 5.29 -18.15 2.01
N GLU A 132 4.20 -18.90 1.93
CA GLU A 132 4.11 -20.15 1.18
C GLU A 132 4.12 -19.93 -0.34
N ILE A 133 3.38 -18.95 -0.86
CA ILE A 133 3.24 -18.74 -2.31
C ILE A 133 4.34 -17.87 -2.94
N LEU A 134 4.84 -16.86 -2.24
CA LEU A 134 5.80 -15.88 -2.77
C LEU A 134 7.12 -15.82 -2.00
N SER A 135 7.32 -16.68 -1.00
CA SER A 135 8.49 -16.64 -0.11
C SER A 135 8.65 -15.31 0.66
N LEU A 136 7.56 -14.60 0.94
CA LEU A 136 7.58 -13.36 1.70
C LEU A 136 7.66 -13.68 3.20
N THR A 137 8.84 -14.08 3.66
CA THR A 137 9.07 -14.62 5.02
C THR A 137 9.68 -13.60 5.99
N HIS A 138 10.15 -12.46 5.50
CA HIS A 138 10.74 -11.41 6.31
C HIS A 138 9.69 -10.39 6.71
N THR A 139 9.29 -10.38 7.99
CA THR A 139 8.24 -9.50 8.50
C THR A 139 8.83 -8.27 9.19
N SER A 140 8.05 -7.19 9.21
CA SER A 140 8.35 -5.97 9.95
C SER A 140 7.20 -5.58 10.86
N THR A 141 7.44 -4.58 11.70
CA THR A 141 6.41 -3.90 12.49
C THR A 141 6.47 -2.41 12.23
N ARG A 142 5.36 -1.71 12.44
CA ARG A 142 5.34 -0.24 12.46
C ARG A 142 4.70 0.30 13.72
N LYS A 143 5.00 1.54 14.05
CA LYS A 143 4.28 2.31 15.05
C LYS A 143 3.15 3.07 14.36
N VAL A 144 1.96 2.96 14.92
CA VAL A 144 0.80 3.77 14.54
C VAL A 144 0.40 4.57 15.76
N PHE A 145 0.08 5.82 15.54
CA PHE A 145 -0.36 6.71 16.60
C PHE A 145 -1.85 7.00 16.47
N SER A 146 -2.49 7.31 17.58
CA SER A 146 -3.89 7.73 17.55
C SER A 146 -4.20 8.70 18.67
N ARG A 147 -5.25 9.54 18.46
CA ARG A 147 -5.76 10.48 19.45
C ARG A 147 -7.22 10.85 19.17
N ASP A 148 -7.88 11.48 20.14
CA ASP A 148 -9.30 11.80 20.02
C ASP A 148 -9.58 12.99 19.09
N ALA A 149 -8.63 13.91 18.94
CA ALA A 149 -8.75 15.07 18.04
C ALA A 149 -7.39 15.48 17.48
N LEU A 150 -7.34 16.11 16.32
CA LEU A 150 -6.11 16.70 15.80
C LEU A 150 -5.57 17.77 16.75
N PRO A 151 -4.24 17.97 16.85
CA PRO A 151 -3.65 19.09 17.61
C PRO A 151 -4.16 20.43 17.09
N ALA A 152 -4.30 21.40 17.98
CA ALA A 152 -4.58 22.78 17.55
C ALA A 152 -3.41 23.34 16.73
N GLY A 153 -3.70 24.17 15.73
CA GLY A 153 -2.69 24.85 14.93
C GLY A 153 -2.11 24.03 13.76
N VAL A 154 -2.63 22.81 13.50
CA VAL A 154 -2.21 22.04 12.32
C VAL A 154 -2.51 22.81 11.04
N GLN A 155 -1.58 22.74 10.08
CA GLN A 155 -1.73 23.33 8.76
C GLN A 155 -1.80 22.20 7.72
N PRO A 156 -2.76 22.21 6.78
CA PRO A 156 -2.79 21.25 5.70
C PRO A 156 -1.58 21.41 4.79
N LEU A 157 -1.11 20.31 4.24
CA LEU A 157 -0.02 20.27 3.26
C LEU A 157 -0.50 19.64 1.96
N GLU A 158 0.05 20.15 0.85
CA GLU A 158 -0.04 19.48 -0.44
C GLU A 158 0.94 18.28 -0.48
N ALA A 159 0.64 17.27 -1.32
CA ALA A 159 1.41 16.04 -1.43
C ALA A 159 2.90 16.29 -1.74
N SER A 160 3.19 17.17 -2.66
CA SER A 160 4.57 17.53 -3.06
C SER A 160 5.37 18.17 -1.92
N GLU A 161 4.74 19.06 -1.15
CA GLU A 161 5.38 19.71 0.00
C GLU A 161 5.59 18.73 1.16
N TYR A 162 4.61 17.84 1.39
CA TYR A 162 4.75 16.75 2.37
C TYR A 162 5.95 15.87 2.02
N LEU A 163 6.03 15.40 0.78
CA LEU A 163 7.12 14.57 0.29
C LEU A 163 8.48 15.26 0.45
N ARG A 164 8.57 16.52 0.06
CA ARG A 164 9.80 17.32 0.20
C ARG A 164 10.27 17.41 1.66
N ARG A 165 9.37 17.70 2.60
CA ARG A 165 9.69 17.76 4.04
C ARG A 165 10.03 16.38 4.59
N ARG A 166 9.31 15.35 4.17
CA ARG A 166 9.52 13.97 4.56
C ARG A 166 10.95 13.52 4.26
N GLU A 167 11.40 13.74 3.04
CA GLU A 167 12.75 13.38 2.60
C GLU A 167 13.84 14.12 3.40
N ALA A 168 13.61 15.38 3.71
CA ALA A 168 14.55 16.14 4.54
C ALA A 168 14.62 15.59 5.99
N LEU A 169 13.48 15.18 6.57
CA LEU A 169 13.41 14.64 7.93
C LEU A 169 13.94 13.21 8.04
N LEU A 170 13.90 12.44 6.92
CA LEU A 170 14.39 11.05 6.87
C LEU A 170 15.83 10.92 6.35
N CYS A 171 16.48 12.03 6.04
CA CYS A 171 17.87 12.03 5.61
C CYS A 171 18.76 11.25 6.61
N GLY A 172 19.50 10.24 6.11
CA GLY A 172 20.35 9.38 6.95
C GLY A 172 19.63 8.25 7.70
N ILE A 173 18.33 8.10 7.52
CA ILE A 173 17.50 7.03 8.10
C ILE A 173 17.10 6.08 6.98
N PRO A 174 17.11 4.74 7.18
CA PRO A 174 16.54 3.82 6.20
C PRO A 174 15.05 4.12 5.99
N HIS A 175 14.66 4.43 4.76
CA HIS A 175 13.27 4.75 4.45
C HIS A 175 12.91 4.42 3.00
N VAL A 176 11.62 4.39 2.72
CA VAL A 176 11.11 4.23 1.37
C VAL A 176 10.65 5.57 0.82
N LEU A 177 11.23 5.94 -0.31
CA LEU A 177 10.86 7.09 -1.11
C LEU A 177 9.73 6.68 -2.08
N PRO A 178 8.52 7.24 -1.97
CA PRO A 178 7.47 7.08 -2.96
C PRO A 178 7.73 8.00 -4.16
N ASN A 179 7.24 7.64 -5.34
CA ASN A 179 7.14 8.61 -6.44
C ASN A 179 5.94 9.56 -6.23
N GLU A 180 5.81 10.58 -7.07
CA GLU A 180 4.75 11.59 -6.95
C GLU A 180 3.35 10.96 -7.04
N ALA A 181 3.11 10.04 -7.97
CA ALA A 181 1.81 9.40 -8.14
C ALA A 181 1.38 8.57 -6.91
N VAL A 182 2.32 7.87 -6.27
CA VAL A 182 2.08 7.17 -5.00
C VAL A 182 1.72 8.16 -3.90
N MET A 183 2.43 9.29 -3.81
CA MET A 183 2.15 10.29 -2.80
C MET A 183 0.81 11.00 -3.05
N ASP A 184 0.45 11.24 -4.31
CA ASP A 184 -0.83 11.82 -4.69
C ASP A 184 -1.99 10.88 -4.33
N PHE A 185 -1.81 9.57 -4.52
CA PHE A 185 -2.82 8.58 -4.11
C PHE A 185 -2.97 8.51 -2.59
N GLU A 186 -1.87 8.51 -1.83
CA GLU A 186 -1.91 8.54 -0.36
C GLU A 186 -2.65 9.78 0.15
N ALA A 187 -2.39 10.95 -0.46
CA ALA A 187 -3.09 12.18 -0.14
C ALA A 187 -4.58 12.12 -0.50
N ALA A 188 -4.94 11.47 -1.62
CA ALA A 188 -6.32 11.28 -2.02
C ALA A 188 -7.05 10.33 -1.05
N LEU A 189 -6.41 9.21 -0.67
CA LEU A 189 -6.92 8.26 0.31
C LEU A 189 -7.23 8.93 1.65
N CYS A 190 -6.29 9.70 2.19
CA CYS A 190 -6.50 10.47 3.42
C CYS A 190 -7.70 11.42 3.30
N ARG A 191 -7.83 12.15 2.19
CA ARG A 191 -8.95 13.09 1.96
C ARG A 191 -10.30 12.40 1.85
N ILE A 192 -10.37 11.28 1.12
CA ILE A 192 -11.59 10.47 0.97
C ILE A 192 -12.03 9.94 2.34
N SER A 193 -11.07 9.57 3.19
CA SER A 193 -11.31 9.14 4.57
C SER A 193 -11.62 10.29 5.54
N GLY A 194 -11.70 11.54 5.07
CA GLY A 194 -11.99 12.72 5.89
C GLY A 194 -10.78 13.29 6.63
N GLY A 195 -9.59 12.90 6.25
CA GLY A 195 -8.31 13.35 6.81
C GLY A 195 -7.47 14.16 5.84
N GLY A 196 -6.15 14.09 5.99
CA GLY A 196 -5.20 14.81 5.13
C GLY A 196 -3.75 14.69 5.58
N LEU A 197 -2.92 15.45 4.88
CA LEU A 197 -1.51 15.65 5.19
C LEU A 197 -1.36 16.96 5.96
N TYR A 198 -0.57 16.95 7.03
CA TYR A 198 -0.51 18.07 7.97
C TYR A 198 0.92 18.44 8.37
N ALA A 199 1.11 19.70 8.70
CA ALA A 199 2.26 20.21 9.44
C ALA A 199 1.82 20.77 10.79
N LEU A 200 2.68 20.65 11.79
CA LEU A 200 2.60 21.31 13.08
C LEU A 200 4.01 21.66 13.55
N ASP A 201 4.35 22.94 13.57
CA ASP A 201 5.71 23.42 13.80
C ASP A 201 6.72 22.80 12.81
N ASP A 202 7.72 22.08 13.32
CA ASP A 202 8.72 21.34 12.53
C ASP A 202 8.29 19.89 12.24
N MET A 203 7.10 19.46 12.66
CA MET A 203 6.56 18.13 12.47
C MET A 203 5.70 18.06 11.21
N ILE A 204 5.67 16.87 10.60
CA ILE A 204 4.68 16.52 9.59
C ILE A 204 4.08 15.16 9.93
N PHE A 205 2.85 14.96 9.52
CA PHE A 205 2.14 13.69 9.65
C PHE A 205 0.99 13.63 8.67
N PHE A 206 0.54 12.42 8.36
CA PHE A 206 -0.78 12.25 7.75
C PHE A 206 -1.72 11.59 8.74
N ALA A 207 -2.99 11.92 8.65
CA ALA A 207 -3.99 11.44 9.59
C ALA A 207 -5.37 11.37 8.95
N TYR A 208 -6.16 10.40 9.40
CA TYR A 208 -7.56 10.26 9.03
C TYR A 208 -8.40 9.78 10.23
N PRO A 209 -9.71 10.08 10.25
CA PRO A 209 -10.61 9.58 11.29
C PRO A 209 -10.95 8.11 11.06
N ASP A 210 -10.84 7.28 12.09
CA ASP A 210 -11.34 5.92 12.14
C ASP A 210 -11.98 5.64 13.51
N LYS A 211 -13.21 5.12 13.51
CA LYS A 211 -13.96 4.71 14.73
C LYS A 211 -13.96 5.78 15.83
N GLY A 212 -14.12 7.04 15.44
CA GLY A 212 -14.20 8.18 16.36
C GLY A 212 -12.86 8.66 16.91
N ARG A 213 -11.75 8.19 16.36
CA ARG A 213 -10.39 8.64 16.69
C ARG A 213 -9.66 9.06 15.43
N TRP A 214 -8.64 9.88 15.60
CA TRP A 214 -7.68 10.18 14.53
C TRP A 214 -6.54 9.17 14.57
N VAL A 215 -6.36 8.45 13.46
CA VAL A 215 -5.25 7.53 13.23
C VAL A 215 -4.14 8.30 12.51
N ILE A 216 -2.90 8.11 12.95
CA ILE A 216 -1.70 8.79 12.42
C ILE A 216 -0.68 7.71 12.08
N PRO A 217 -0.68 7.19 10.85
CA PRO A 217 0.25 6.14 10.43
C PRO A 217 1.70 6.60 10.32
N GLU A 218 1.93 7.85 9.99
CA GLU A 218 3.27 8.46 9.97
C GLU A 218 3.29 9.78 10.73
N LEU A 219 4.30 9.92 11.60
CA LEU A 219 4.62 11.16 12.32
C LEU A 219 6.13 11.37 12.29
N LEU A 220 6.55 12.51 11.75
CA LEU A 220 7.98 12.87 11.60
C LEU A 220 8.27 14.24 12.21
N PRO A 221 9.51 14.45 12.76
CA PRO A 221 10.58 13.46 12.90
C PRO A 221 10.20 12.33 13.85
N LEU A 222 10.89 11.19 13.81
CA LEU A 222 10.56 10.00 14.62
C LEU A 222 10.55 10.27 16.13
N SER A 223 11.23 11.34 16.59
CA SER A 223 11.22 11.81 17.98
C SER A 223 9.98 12.62 18.35
N ALA A 224 9.13 12.96 17.40
CA ALA A 224 8.01 13.89 17.60
C ALA A 224 6.89 13.32 18.51
N ALA A 225 6.78 12.01 18.65
CA ALA A 225 5.71 11.38 19.42
C ALA A 225 5.62 11.87 20.88
N GLY A 226 6.77 12.10 21.51
CA GLY A 226 6.83 12.65 22.89
C GLY A 226 6.45 14.13 23.02
N ARG A 227 6.25 14.83 21.90
CA ARG A 227 5.93 16.27 21.85
C ARG A 227 4.42 16.54 21.71
N ILE A 228 3.63 15.52 21.39
CA ILE A 228 2.18 15.64 21.20
C ILE A 228 1.48 15.01 22.42
N PRO A 229 0.86 15.80 23.31
CA PRO A 229 0.13 15.28 24.46
C PRO A 229 -1.08 14.43 24.04
N GLY A 230 -1.35 13.35 24.79
CA GLY A 230 -2.50 12.48 24.55
C GLY A 230 -2.40 11.58 23.33
N LEU A 231 -1.18 11.42 22.79
CA LEU A 231 -0.92 10.49 21.70
C LEU A 231 -0.81 9.07 22.25
N ASN A 232 -1.64 8.16 21.75
CA ASN A 232 -1.50 6.72 22.00
C ASN A 232 -0.62 6.13 20.92
N THR A 233 0.18 5.14 21.27
CA THR A 233 1.07 4.45 20.35
C THR A 233 0.78 2.96 20.38
N GLU A 234 0.62 2.37 19.22
CA GLU A 234 0.48 0.94 19.02
C GLU A 234 1.58 0.44 18.10
N VAL A 235 2.07 -0.77 18.32
CA VAL A 235 3.02 -1.45 17.43
C VAL A 235 2.27 -2.58 16.76
N LEU A 236 2.12 -2.50 15.46
CA LEU A 236 1.36 -3.46 14.66
C LEU A 236 2.30 -4.31 13.79
N PRO A 237 1.95 -5.58 13.52
CA PRO A 237 2.52 -6.31 12.40
C PRO A 237 2.37 -5.48 11.12
N TYR A 238 3.37 -5.58 10.25
CA TYR A 238 3.39 -4.76 9.06
C TYR A 238 3.77 -5.59 7.83
N LEU A 239 4.61 -5.07 6.96
CA LEU A 239 4.97 -5.73 5.71
C LEU A 239 5.58 -7.12 5.90
N CYS A 240 5.29 -8.03 4.97
CA CYS A 240 6.12 -9.19 4.70
C CYS A 240 6.84 -9.02 3.36
N ALA A 241 8.09 -9.48 3.27
CA ALA A 241 8.98 -9.26 2.14
C ALA A 241 9.80 -10.52 1.80
N ASP A 242 10.33 -10.57 0.57
CA ASP A 242 11.16 -11.68 0.07
C ASP A 242 12.63 -11.61 0.51
N ARG A 243 13.01 -10.55 1.20
CA ARG A 243 14.36 -10.35 1.76
C ARG A 243 14.32 -9.53 3.05
N PRO A 244 15.40 -9.59 3.86
CA PRO A 244 15.47 -8.82 5.10
C PRO A 244 15.28 -7.32 4.86
N LEU A 245 14.42 -6.72 5.66
CA LEU A 245 14.22 -5.27 5.72
C LEU A 245 15.22 -4.64 6.70
N PRO A 246 15.72 -3.42 6.45
CA PRO A 246 16.66 -2.77 7.37
C PRO A 246 15.99 -2.47 8.71
N GLU A 247 16.79 -2.54 9.78
CA GLU A 247 16.34 -2.12 11.10
C GLU A 247 16.01 -0.62 11.10
N GLY A 248 14.91 -0.25 11.74
CA GLY A 248 14.43 1.13 11.80
C GLY A 248 13.90 1.68 10.47
N LEU A 249 13.57 0.81 9.52
CA LEU A 249 12.95 1.20 8.26
C LEU A 249 11.67 2.01 8.48
N VAL A 250 11.60 3.17 7.84
CA VAL A 250 10.37 3.98 7.73
C VAL A 250 9.71 3.72 6.38
N TRP A 251 8.63 2.96 6.41
CA TRP A 251 7.77 2.71 5.25
C TRP A 251 6.32 2.72 5.72
N ASN A 252 5.70 3.90 5.79
CA ASN A 252 4.36 4.07 6.36
C ASN A 252 3.30 4.44 5.29
N LEU A 253 3.69 4.50 4.03
CA LEU A 253 2.84 4.84 2.89
C LEU A 253 2.47 3.53 2.16
N THR A 254 1.40 2.88 2.58
CA THR A 254 0.97 1.56 2.09
C THR A 254 -0.52 1.46 1.82
N PHE A 255 -1.18 2.63 1.75
CA PHE A 255 -2.59 2.71 1.35
C PHE A 255 -3.57 1.99 2.30
N ASP A 256 -3.33 2.03 3.62
CA ASP A 256 -4.13 1.36 4.66
C ASP A 256 -4.71 2.33 5.71
#